data_201bfbf809a1db73ea4d62cd973daeaa
#
_entry.id   201bfbf809a1db73ea4d62cd973daeaa
#
_cell.length_a   1.000
_cell.length_b   1.000
_cell.length_c   1.000
_cell.angle_alpha   90.00
_cell.angle_beta   90.00
_cell.angle_gamma   90.00
#
_symmetry.space_group_name_H-M   'P 1'
#
loop_
_entity.id
_entity.type
_entity.pdbx_description
1 polymer ?
#
loop_
_entity_poly.entity_id
_entity_poly.type
_entity_poly.pdbx_seq_one_letter_code
_entity_poly.pdbx_strand_id
1 'polypeptide(L)'
;MASRTWFGFLESTIFSRVSDGLTTEYGSEINCTMDEINGIPSEFPTMELRELEPVEIGNDLENESVNAVVETIQIRLYSQDKENLKKLCRLATMQMKNLRFNVISMFFVKQLDADVYFAAARFRRVIAAGDEDIVIN
;
A
#
# COMPACT_ATOMS: atom_id res chain seq x y z
N MET A 1 10.26 -25.18 2.03
CA MET A 1 8.99 -25.08 2.74
C MET A 1 8.79 -23.67 3.25
N ALA A 2 7.65 -23.09 2.98
CA ALA A 2 7.35 -21.74 3.47
C ALA A 2 7.18 -21.78 4.99
N SER A 3 7.83 -20.88 5.70
CA SER A 3 7.68 -20.79 7.15
C SER A 3 6.38 -20.08 7.48
N ARG A 4 5.97 -20.15 8.76
CA ARG A 4 4.79 -19.41 9.22
C ARG A 4 4.95 -17.90 9.12
N THR A 5 6.19 -17.44 8.92
CA THR A 5 6.51 -16.02 8.90
C THR A 5 6.77 -15.46 7.50
N TRP A 6 6.46 -16.25 6.44
CA TRP A 6 6.71 -15.79 5.06
C TRP A 6 5.99 -14.46 4.76
N PHE A 7 4.85 -14.24 5.38
CA PHE A 7 4.06 -13.02 5.18
C PHE A 7 4.59 -11.82 5.97
N GLY A 8 5.57 -12.03 6.85
CA GLY A 8 6.13 -10.96 7.65
C GLY A 8 6.88 -9.90 6.85
N PHE A 9 7.21 -10.20 5.59
CA PHE A 9 7.92 -9.27 4.72
C PHE A 9 7.01 -8.57 3.72
N LEU A 10 5.70 -8.85 3.75
CA LEU A 10 4.78 -8.32 2.75
C LEU A 10 4.70 -6.80 2.76
N GLU A 11 4.60 -6.19 3.94
CA GLU A 11 4.50 -4.74 4.03
C GLU A 11 5.69 -4.05 3.36
N SER A 12 6.90 -4.46 3.70
CA SER A 12 8.10 -3.83 3.14
C SER A 12 8.25 -4.10 1.65
N THR A 13 7.87 -5.30 1.20
CA THR A 13 7.91 -5.66 -0.23
C THR A 13 6.91 -4.81 -1.02
N ILE A 14 5.69 -4.71 -0.54
CA ILE A 14 4.65 -3.91 -1.18
C ILE A 14 5.04 -2.44 -1.18
N PHE A 15 5.54 -1.95 -0.06
CA PHE A 15 5.98 -0.56 0.06
C PHE A 15 7.07 -0.25 -0.98
N SER A 16 8.10 -1.08 -1.08
CA SER A 16 9.20 -0.88 -2.05
C SER A 16 8.68 -0.87 -3.49
N ARG A 17 7.82 -1.82 -3.83
CA ARG A 17 7.26 -1.90 -5.18
C ARG A 17 6.42 -0.69 -5.53
N VAL A 18 5.54 -0.29 -4.61
CA VAL A 18 4.64 0.83 -4.84
C VAL A 18 5.40 2.14 -4.86
N SER A 19 6.31 2.36 -3.91
CA SER A 19 7.06 3.62 -3.85
C SER A 19 7.97 3.79 -5.06
N ASP A 20 8.66 2.73 -5.50
CA ASP A 20 9.51 2.78 -6.68
C ASP A 20 8.70 3.02 -7.96
N GLY A 21 7.60 2.28 -8.12
CA GLY A 21 6.75 2.43 -9.29
C GLY A 21 6.06 3.78 -9.35
N LEU A 22 5.59 4.26 -8.22
CA LEU A 22 4.92 5.55 -8.14
C LEU A 22 5.90 6.69 -8.44
N THR A 23 7.08 6.65 -7.86
CA THR A 23 8.11 7.68 -8.10
C THR A 23 8.53 7.70 -9.57
N THR A 24 8.71 6.53 -10.16
CA THR A 24 9.08 6.41 -11.57
C THR A 24 8.01 6.99 -12.49
N GLU A 25 6.76 6.62 -12.27
CA GLU A 25 5.65 7.10 -13.11
C GLU A 25 5.35 8.59 -12.88
N TYR A 26 5.51 9.05 -11.66
CA TYR A 26 5.32 10.45 -11.34
C TYR A 26 6.41 11.33 -11.96
N GLY A 27 7.63 10.79 -12.05
CA GLY A 27 8.75 11.49 -12.66
C GLY A 27 9.45 12.50 -11.77
N SER A 28 9.12 12.51 -10.49
CA SER A 28 9.72 13.40 -9.50
C SER A 28 9.73 12.71 -8.15
N GLU A 29 10.49 13.25 -7.23
CA GLU A 29 10.63 12.69 -5.91
C GLU A 29 9.33 12.78 -5.10
N ILE A 30 9.01 11.72 -4.38
CA ILE A 30 7.87 11.64 -3.48
C ILE A 30 8.40 11.19 -2.13
N ASN A 31 7.98 11.86 -1.06
CA ASN A 31 8.32 11.44 0.29
C ASN A 31 7.45 10.24 0.65
N CYS A 32 8.04 9.04 0.71
CA CYS A 32 7.30 7.81 0.99
C CYS A 32 7.65 7.28 2.37
N THR A 33 6.66 6.88 3.14
CA THR A 33 6.86 6.37 4.49
C THR A 33 5.87 5.27 4.83
N MET A 34 6.30 4.35 5.72
CA MET A 34 5.43 3.36 6.33
C MET A 34 4.99 3.79 7.73
N ASP A 35 5.53 4.88 8.22
CA ASP A 35 5.20 5.39 9.56
C ASP A 35 3.94 6.24 9.52
N GLU A 36 3.14 6.14 10.58
CA GLU A 36 1.92 6.92 10.68
C GLU A 36 2.23 8.41 10.73
N ILE A 37 1.53 9.17 9.88
CA ILE A 37 1.65 10.62 9.86
C ILE A 37 0.53 11.20 10.73
N ASN A 38 0.93 11.94 11.75
CA ASN A 38 -0.01 12.65 12.61
C ASN A 38 -0.09 14.10 12.17
N GLY A 39 -1.26 14.51 11.70
CA GLY A 39 -1.47 15.86 11.22
C GLY A 39 -0.97 16.06 9.80
N ILE A 40 -0.29 17.16 9.55
CA ILE A 40 0.16 17.55 8.22
C ILE A 40 1.63 17.13 8.05
N PRO A 41 1.98 16.43 6.96
CA PRO A 41 3.38 16.08 6.72
C PRO A 41 4.22 17.32 6.44
N SER A 42 5.52 17.22 6.74
CA SER A 42 6.45 18.32 6.54
C SER A 42 6.93 18.47 5.10
N GLU A 43 6.72 17.48 4.27
CA GLU A 43 7.15 17.46 2.87
C GLU A 43 6.00 17.08 1.96
N PHE A 44 6.06 17.55 0.71
CA PHE A 44 5.04 17.26 -0.30
C PHE A 44 5.68 16.98 -1.65
N PRO A 45 5.10 16.10 -2.46
CA PRO A 45 4.00 15.21 -2.08
C PRO A 45 4.49 14.09 -1.15
N THR A 46 3.58 13.57 -0.34
CA THR A 46 3.90 12.49 0.59
C THR A 46 2.96 11.33 0.38
N MET A 47 3.50 10.11 0.43
CA MET A 47 2.73 8.87 0.46
C MET A 47 3.01 8.14 1.76
N GLU A 48 1.94 7.79 2.49
CA GLU A 48 2.01 6.89 3.63
C GLU A 48 1.35 5.57 3.19
N LEU A 49 2.09 4.49 3.28
CA LEU A 49 1.56 3.16 2.97
C LEU A 49 1.67 2.29 4.21
N ARG A 50 0.56 1.72 4.63
CA ARG A 50 0.52 0.90 5.83
C ARG A 50 -0.22 -0.40 5.59
N GLU A 51 0.31 -1.47 6.16
CA GLU A 51 -0.39 -2.74 6.25
C GLU A 51 -1.39 -2.65 7.39
N LEU A 52 -2.64 -2.98 7.10
CA LEU A 52 -3.63 -3.20 8.14
C LEU A 52 -3.52 -4.67 8.55
N GLU A 53 -4.10 -5.03 9.69
CA GLU A 53 -3.93 -6.37 10.25
C GLU A 53 -4.24 -7.46 9.22
N PRO A 54 -3.26 -8.32 8.88
CA PRO A 54 -3.52 -9.41 7.94
C PRO A 54 -4.32 -10.52 8.60
N VAL A 55 -5.17 -11.18 7.80
CA VAL A 55 -6.00 -12.27 8.27
C VAL A 55 -5.55 -13.57 7.61
N GLU A 56 -5.20 -14.54 8.44
CA GLU A 56 -4.74 -15.84 7.98
C GLU A 56 -5.92 -16.69 7.53
N ILE A 57 -5.76 -17.38 6.39
CA ILE A 57 -6.78 -18.30 5.87
C ILE A 57 -6.12 -19.55 5.32
N GLY A 58 -6.86 -20.67 5.30
CA GLY A 58 -6.41 -21.90 4.68
C GLY A 58 -5.23 -22.56 5.38
N ASN A 59 -5.29 -22.74 6.70
CA ASN A 59 -4.25 -23.46 7.44
C ASN A 59 -4.27 -24.94 7.09
N ASP A 60 -3.13 -25.61 7.29
CA ASP A 60 -3.08 -27.06 7.18
C ASP A 60 -3.79 -27.74 8.35
N LEU A 61 -3.94 -29.06 8.27
CA LEU A 61 -4.68 -29.82 9.28
C LEU A 61 -4.04 -29.77 10.66
N GLU A 62 -2.72 -29.66 10.73
CA GLU A 62 -1.98 -29.55 11.97
C GLU A 62 -1.87 -28.12 12.47
N ASN A 63 -2.37 -27.16 11.68
CA ASN A 63 -2.29 -25.75 12.00
C ASN A 63 -0.84 -25.26 12.20
N GLU A 64 0.09 -25.87 11.49
CA GLU A 64 1.52 -25.58 11.59
C GLU A 64 2.02 -24.55 10.59
N SER A 65 1.28 -24.35 9.51
CA SER A 65 1.69 -23.37 8.48
C SER A 65 0.51 -22.53 8.03
N VAL A 66 0.83 -21.33 7.57
CA VAL A 66 -0.15 -20.41 7.00
C VAL A 66 -0.08 -20.56 5.48
N ASN A 67 -1.18 -20.95 4.85
CA ASN A 67 -1.24 -21.15 3.40
C ASN A 67 -1.49 -19.85 2.65
N ALA A 68 -2.30 -18.96 3.23
CA ALA A 68 -2.63 -17.69 2.61
C ALA A 68 -3.01 -16.67 3.67
N VAL A 69 -2.88 -15.41 3.30
CA VAL A 69 -3.36 -14.29 4.13
C VAL A 69 -4.20 -13.36 3.28
N VAL A 70 -5.17 -12.72 3.91
CA VAL A 70 -5.86 -11.58 3.32
C VAL A 70 -5.08 -10.35 3.74
N GLU A 71 -4.45 -9.71 2.77
CA GLU A 71 -3.61 -8.54 3.01
C GLU A 71 -4.37 -7.29 2.64
N THR A 72 -4.48 -6.34 3.55
CA THR A 72 -5.14 -5.05 3.31
C THR A 72 -4.11 -3.95 3.49
N ILE A 73 -4.01 -3.10 2.48
CA ILE A 73 -3.07 -1.98 2.45
C ILE A 73 -3.88 -0.69 2.42
N GLN A 74 -3.50 0.26 3.26
CA GLN A 74 -4.05 1.60 3.24
C GLN A 74 -2.99 2.54 2.72
N ILE A 75 -3.35 3.37 1.74
CA ILE A 75 -2.47 4.40 1.20
C ILE A 75 -3.10 5.75 1.47
N ARG A 76 -2.31 6.66 2.03
CA ARG A 76 -2.68 8.06 2.18
C ARG A 76 -1.72 8.90 1.36
N LEU A 77 -2.28 9.84 0.61
CA LEU A 77 -1.49 10.74 -0.23
C LEU A 77 -1.78 12.18 0.18
N TYR A 78 -0.74 12.99 0.20
CA TYR A 78 -0.82 14.40 0.57
C TYR A 78 -0.15 15.24 -0.50
N SER A 79 -0.77 16.35 -0.88
CA SER A 79 -0.21 17.30 -1.84
C SER A 79 -0.73 18.70 -1.55
N GLN A 80 0.04 19.68 -1.97
CA GLN A 80 -0.38 21.09 -1.88
C GLN A 80 -1.19 21.52 -3.10
N ASP A 81 -1.26 20.67 -4.13
CA ASP A 81 -2.02 20.93 -5.35
C ASP A 81 -3.04 19.83 -5.57
N LYS A 82 -4.31 20.22 -5.68
CA LYS A 82 -5.42 19.28 -5.83
C LYS A 82 -5.31 18.43 -7.08
N GLU A 83 -4.97 19.05 -8.21
CA GLU A 83 -4.85 18.31 -9.48
C GLU A 83 -3.67 17.34 -9.46
N ASN A 84 -2.58 17.76 -8.83
CA ASN A 84 -1.44 16.88 -8.63
C ASN A 84 -1.79 15.68 -7.76
N LEU A 85 -2.58 15.91 -6.71
CA LEU A 85 -3.03 14.83 -5.85
C LEU A 85 -3.90 13.82 -6.61
N LYS A 86 -4.79 14.29 -7.48
CA LYS A 86 -5.61 13.39 -8.31
C LYS A 86 -4.74 12.52 -9.22
N LYS A 87 -3.69 13.11 -9.77
CA LYS A 87 -2.73 12.36 -10.58
C LYS A 87 -2.05 11.28 -9.75
N LEU A 88 -1.59 11.61 -8.55
CA LEU A 88 -0.96 10.66 -7.64
C LEU A 88 -1.91 9.54 -7.25
N CYS A 89 -3.17 9.85 -6.99
CA CYS A 89 -4.20 8.85 -6.66
C CYS A 89 -4.35 7.83 -7.79
N ARG A 90 -4.40 8.30 -9.03
CA ARG A 90 -4.50 7.42 -10.19
C ARG A 90 -3.27 6.54 -10.34
N LEU A 91 -2.08 7.12 -10.19
CA LEU A 91 -0.83 6.37 -10.32
C LEU A 91 -0.68 5.34 -9.20
N ALA A 92 -1.04 5.69 -7.98
CA ALA A 92 -0.97 4.76 -6.84
C ALA A 92 -1.94 3.59 -7.04
N THR A 93 -3.15 3.87 -7.52
CA THR A 93 -4.12 2.83 -7.83
C THR A 93 -3.58 1.87 -8.88
N MET A 94 -2.92 2.40 -9.91
CA MET A 94 -2.30 1.57 -10.94
C MET A 94 -1.22 0.66 -10.36
N GLN A 95 -0.38 1.16 -9.46
CA GLN A 95 0.65 0.36 -8.81
C GLN A 95 0.05 -0.78 -8.01
N MET A 96 -1.01 -0.52 -7.27
CA MET A 96 -1.69 -1.56 -6.49
C MET A 96 -2.35 -2.60 -7.40
N LYS A 97 -2.95 -2.17 -8.50
CA LYS A 97 -3.54 -3.11 -9.47
C LYS A 97 -2.47 -3.96 -10.16
N ASN A 98 -1.29 -3.41 -10.40
CA ASN A 98 -0.17 -4.17 -10.94
C ASN A 98 0.26 -5.28 -9.97
N LEU A 99 0.07 -5.08 -8.68
CA LEU A 99 0.30 -6.10 -7.66
C LEU A 99 -0.94 -6.97 -7.40
N ARG A 100 -1.95 -6.88 -8.27
CA ARG A 100 -3.19 -7.68 -8.21
C ARG A 100 -4.06 -7.41 -6.99
N PHE A 101 -3.96 -6.22 -6.41
CA PHE A 101 -4.85 -5.82 -5.33
C PHE A 101 -6.16 -5.30 -5.90
N ASN A 102 -7.24 -5.57 -5.18
CA ASN A 102 -8.58 -5.04 -5.49
C ASN A 102 -8.82 -3.80 -4.65
N VAL A 103 -9.55 -2.84 -5.21
CA VAL A 103 -9.91 -1.61 -4.50
C VAL A 103 -11.06 -1.93 -3.53
N ILE A 104 -10.86 -1.65 -2.25
CA ILE A 104 -11.91 -1.76 -1.23
C ILE A 104 -12.60 -0.42 -1.07
N SER A 105 -11.80 0.64 -0.94
CA SER A 105 -12.33 1.99 -0.90
C SER A 105 -11.43 2.87 -1.76
N MET A 106 -12.06 3.64 -2.66
CA MET A 106 -11.37 4.47 -3.62
C MET A 106 -10.82 5.73 -2.97
N PHE A 107 -9.76 6.28 -3.55
CA PHE A 107 -9.28 7.59 -3.13
C PHE A 107 -10.38 8.63 -3.29
N PHE A 108 -10.52 9.47 -2.28
CA PHE A 108 -11.43 10.60 -2.30
C PHE A 108 -10.66 11.81 -1.79
N VAL A 109 -10.50 12.80 -2.66
CA VAL A 109 -9.69 13.99 -2.34
C VAL A 109 -10.46 14.89 -1.39
N LYS A 110 -9.81 15.26 -0.28
CA LYS A 110 -10.35 16.18 0.71
C LYS A 110 -9.35 17.29 0.95
N GLN A 111 -9.85 18.46 1.28
CA GLN A 111 -9.00 19.55 1.72
C GLN A 111 -8.74 19.39 3.21
N LEU A 112 -7.47 19.31 3.60
CA LEU A 112 -7.08 19.12 4.99
C LEU A 112 -6.78 20.45 5.67
N ASP A 113 -6.20 21.39 4.93
CA ASP A 113 -5.88 22.74 5.39
C ASP A 113 -5.87 23.65 4.16
N ALA A 114 -5.59 24.95 4.34
CA ALA A 114 -5.67 25.95 3.28
C ALA A 114 -4.93 25.55 2.00
N ASP A 115 -3.72 25.00 2.14
CA ASP A 115 -2.89 24.60 1.01
C ASP A 115 -2.50 23.13 1.05
N VAL A 116 -3.32 22.30 1.72
CA VAL A 116 -3.02 20.87 1.84
C VAL A 116 -4.26 20.07 1.51
N TYR A 117 -4.10 19.16 0.57
CA TYR A 117 -5.12 18.20 0.18
C TYR A 117 -4.65 16.80 0.50
N PHE A 118 -5.58 15.90 0.83
CA PHE A 118 -5.25 14.54 1.10
C PHE A 118 -6.30 13.59 0.56
N ALA A 119 -5.89 12.34 0.33
CA ALA A 119 -6.79 11.28 -0.07
C ALA A 119 -6.31 9.97 0.52
N ALA A 120 -7.25 9.09 0.86
CA ALA A 120 -6.93 7.77 1.39
C ALA A 120 -7.70 6.72 0.63
N ALA A 121 -7.10 5.55 0.46
CA ALA A 121 -7.74 4.40 -0.18
C ALA A 121 -7.30 3.13 0.51
N ARG A 122 -8.08 2.07 0.33
CA ARG A 122 -7.74 0.74 0.84
C ARG A 122 -7.83 -0.27 -0.29
N PHE A 123 -6.92 -1.22 -0.23
CA PHE A 123 -6.77 -2.27 -1.23
C PHE A 123 -6.61 -3.59 -0.53
N ARG A 124 -7.10 -4.65 -1.16
CA ARG A 124 -7.01 -5.98 -0.55
C ARG A 124 -6.67 -7.03 -1.58
N ARG A 125 -5.87 -7.98 -1.17
CA ARG A 125 -5.51 -9.14 -1.97
C ARG A 125 -5.35 -10.35 -1.07
N VAL A 126 -5.77 -11.52 -1.55
CA VAL A 126 -5.41 -12.79 -0.93
C VAL A 126 -4.04 -13.17 -1.49
N ILE A 127 -3.08 -13.40 -0.61
CA ILE A 127 -1.71 -13.76 -1.00
C ILE A 127 -1.40 -15.13 -0.42
N ALA A 128 -1.00 -16.05 -1.29
CA ALA A 128 -0.59 -17.39 -0.90
C ALA A 128 0.94 -17.48 -0.83
N ALA A 129 1.44 -18.42 -0.05
CA ALA A 129 2.87 -18.61 0.14
C ALA A 129 3.61 -18.87 -1.17
N GLY A 130 2.92 -19.42 -2.18
CA GLY A 130 3.50 -19.69 -3.48
C GLY A 130 3.42 -18.56 -4.50
N ASP A 131 2.91 -17.42 -4.14
CA ASP A 131 2.74 -16.29 -5.06
C ASP A 131 4.08 -15.59 -5.29
N GLU A 132 4.82 -16.04 -6.29
CA GLU A 132 6.18 -15.60 -6.57
C GLU A 132 6.28 -14.12 -6.97
N ASP A 133 5.17 -13.53 -7.42
CA ASP A 133 5.16 -12.13 -7.82
C ASP A 133 5.33 -11.18 -6.62
N ILE A 134 5.09 -11.65 -5.41
CA ILE A 134 5.11 -10.78 -4.24
C ILE A 134 5.77 -11.41 -3.01
N VAL A 135 5.77 -12.74 -2.90
CA VAL A 135 6.35 -13.41 -1.74
C VAL A 135 7.85 -13.59 -1.94
N ILE A 136 8.62 -13.14 -0.94
CA ILE A 136 10.07 -13.30 -0.89
C ILE A 136 10.39 -14.32 0.17
N ASN A 137 11.08 -15.38 -0.23
CA ASN A 137 11.51 -16.45 0.66
C ASN A 137 12.99 -16.33 1.01
#